data_e1eed75236cb6ff5778610d7f866f5a5
#
_entry.id   e1eed75236cb6ff5778610d7f866f5a5
#
_cell.length_a   1.000
_cell.length_b   1.000
_cell.length_c   1.000
_cell.angle_alpha   90.00
_cell.angle_beta   90.00
_cell.angle_gamma   90.00
#
_symmetry.space_group_name_H-M   'P 1'
#
loop_
_entity.id
_entity.type
_entity.pdbx_description
1 polymer ?
#
loop_
_entity_poly.entity_id
_entity_poly.type
_entity_poly.pdbx_seq_one_letter_code
_entity_poly.pdbx_strand_id
1 'polypeptide(L)'
;TPNVTFLDAVAASSAAPMYFPTYQMQDKSWMVDGSVVTNNPTLIGYHYAKKILENENIKILSIGSGHNKNKISGENSTKWGGVGWLRNDIIGMLLDSEIHNEISESFFDDNYLRINSPLGKVNKLLDDDSDENLERIHLMGMEWWSEFGEKTLKFIEN
;
A
#
# COMPACT_ATOMS: atom_id res chain seq x y z
N THR A 1 3.92 2.19 22.40
CA THR A 1 5.23 2.76 22.79
C THR A 1 5.03 4.22 23.16
N PRO A 2 5.22 4.64 24.40
CA PRO A 2 4.77 5.96 24.89
C PRO A 2 5.55 7.16 24.34
N ASN A 3 6.58 6.99 23.55
CA ASN A 3 7.45 8.09 23.07
C ASN A 3 7.76 8.08 21.57
N VAL A 4 6.91 7.44 20.75
CA VAL A 4 7.08 7.47 19.29
C VAL A 4 6.49 8.78 18.77
N THR A 5 7.31 9.62 18.14
CA THR A 5 6.82 10.82 17.48
C THR A 5 6.12 10.45 16.17
N PHE A 6 5.28 11.36 15.67
CA PHE A 6 4.67 11.18 14.35
C PHE A 6 5.73 11.06 13.23
N LEU A 7 6.82 11.84 13.35
CA LEU A 7 7.95 11.78 12.43
C LEU A 7 8.62 10.40 12.44
N ASP A 8 8.90 9.85 13.64
CA ASP A 8 9.49 8.50 13.77
C ASP A 8 8.58 7.44 13.12
N ALA A 9 7.27 7.52 13.36
CA ALA A 9 6.33 6.57 12.79
C ALA A 9 6.30 6.63 11.25
N VAL A 10 6.27 7.84 10.67
CA VAL A 10 6.30 8.03 9.22
C VAL A 10 7.63 7.55 8.64
N ALA A 11 8.76 7.97 9.19
CA ALA A 11 10.07 7.59 8.68
C ALA A 11 10.32 6.08 8.78
N ALA A 12 9.90 5.45 9.88
CA ALA A 12 10.02 4.00 10.06
C ALA A 12 9.14 3.22 9.08
N SER A 13 7.87 3.65 8.90
CA SER A 13 6.93 2.96 8.02
C SER A 13 7.23 3.11 6.54
N SER A 14 8.03 4.11 6.15
CA SER A 14 8.44 4.36 4.77
C SER A 14 9.89 3.97 4.47
N ALA A 15 10.59 3.30 5.40
CA ALA A 15 11.96 2.82 5.21
C ALA A 15 11.99 1.56 4.32
N ALA A 16 11.55 1.70 3.06
CA ALA A 16 11.43 0.62 2.10
C ALA A 16 12.80 0.03 1.74
N PRO A 17 13.04 -1.27 1.94
CA PRO A 17 14.29 -1.91 1.52
C PRO A 17 14.58 -1.66 0.04
N MET A 18 15.85 -1.53 -0.31
CA MET A 18 16.40 -1.16 -1.61
C MET A 18 16.32 0.34 -1.96
N TYR A 19 15.37 1.10 -1.42
CA TYR A 19 15.25 2.54 -1.65
C TYR A 19 15.81 3.36 -0.49
N PHE A 20 15.58 2.90 0.74
CA PHE A 20 15.99 3.62 1.95
C PHE A 20 16.73 2.71 2.92
N PRO A 21 17.65 3.29 3.74
CA PRO A 21 18.24 2.55 4.86
C PRO A 21 17.20 2.25 5.92
N THR A 22 17.49 1.24 6.76
CA THR A 22 16.71 0.97 7.97
C THR A 22 16.67 2.18 8.89
N TYR A 23 15.51 2.46 9.50
CA TYR A 23 15.33 3.59 10.40
C TYR A 23 15.60 3.19 11.86
N GLN A 24 16.44 3.93 12.57
CA GLN A 24 16.66 3.71 13.98
C GLN A 24 15.74 4.57 14.83
N MET A 25 14.90 3.92 15.63
CA MET A 25 14.04 4.56 16.61
C MET A 25 14.80 5.10 17.80
N GLN A 26 14.18 5.98 18.61
CA GLN A 26 14.79 6.55 19.81
C GLN A 26 15.15 5.50 20.87
N ASP A 27 14.40 4.40 20.96
CA ASP A 27 14.67 3.28 21.84
C ASP A 27 15.79 2.32 21.32
N LYS A 28 16.48 2.71 20.24
CA LYS A 28 17.53 1.96 19.56
C LYS A 28 17.05 0.73 18.77
N SER A 29 15.76 0.48 18.67
CA SER A 29 15.24 -0.53 17.76
C SER A 29 15.40 -0.10 16.29
N TRP A 30 15.54 -1.09 15.40
CA TRP A 30 15.67 -0.86 13.95
C TRP A 30 14.40 -1.27 13.25
N MET A 31 13.91 -0.41 12.37
CA MET A 31 12.67 -0.60 11.64
C MET A 31 12.92 -0.62 10.13
N VAL A 32 12.08 -1.33 9.44
CA VAL A 32 11.92 -1.31 7.98
C VAL A 32 10.45 -1.04 7.66
N ASP A 33 10.18 -0.66 6.41
CA ASP A 33 8.83 -0.44 5.91
C ASP A 33 7.89 -1.62 6.24
N GLY A 34 6.72 -1.30 6.72
CA GLY A 34 5.69 -2.29 7.05
C GLY A 34 5.19 -3.10 5.86
N SER A 35 5.38 -2.62 4.64
CA SER A 35 5.02 -3.33 3.40
C SER A 35 5.73 -4.68 3.25
N VAL A 36 6.89 -4.86 3.87
CA VAL A 36 7.60 -6.16 3.94
C VAL A 36 6.75 -7.25 4.58
N VAL A 37 5.88 -6.88 5.51
CA VAL A 37 4.96 -7.81 6.21
C VAL A 37 3.58 -7.77 5.56
N THR A 38 3.06 -6.59 5.30
CA THR A 38 1.76 -6.40 4.65
C THR A 38 1.68 -5.02 3.98
N ASN A 39 1.53 -5.02 2.67
CA ASN A 39 1.40 -3.79 1.90
C ASN A 39 0.01 -3.16 2.02
N ASN A 40 -1.01 -3.95 2.35
CA ASN A 40 -2.32 -3.44 2.75
C ASN A 40 -2.55 -3.68 4.25
N PRO A 41 -2.36 -2.66 5.10
CA PRO A 41 -2.44 -2.82 6.56
C PRO A 41 -3.87 -2.81 7.11
N THR A 42 -4.90 -2.92 6.28
CA THR A 42 -6.32 -2.82 6.65
C THR A 42 -6.68 -3.71 7.84
N LEU A 43 -6.38 -5.01 7.76
CA LEU A 43 -6.73 -5.97 8.81
C LEU A 43 -5.95 -5.72 10.11
N ILE A 44 -4.68 -5.35 9.99
CA ILE A 44 -3.83 -5.01 11.14
C ILE A 44 -4.34 -3.73 11.80
N GLY A 45 -4.62 -2.70 10.99
CA GLY A 45 -5.19 -1.42 11.46
C GLY A 45 -6.51 -1.62 12.19
N TYR A 46 -7.41 -2.41 11.62
CA TYR A 46 -8.68 -2.75 12.26
C TYR A 46 -8.48 -3.48 13.60
N HIS A 47 -7.57 -4.46 13.65
CA HIS A 47 -7.29 -5.19 14.88
C HIS A 47 -6.85 -4.25 16.03
N TYR A 48 -5.95 -3.30 15.73
CA TYR A 48 -5.50 -2.33 16.73
C TYR A 48 -6.57 -1.30 17.06
N ALA A 49 -7.33 -0.81 16.07
CA ALA A 49 -8.43 0.11 16.30
C ALA A 49 -9.47 -0.50 17.22
N LYS A 50 -9.83 -1.77 17.04
CA LYS A 50 -10.76 -2.49 17.91
C LYS A 50 -10.28 -2.65 19.35
N LYS A 51 -8.95 -2.69 19.57
CA LYS A 51 -8.39 -2.73 20.95
C LYS A 51 -8.40 -1.37 21.64
N ILE A 52 -8.36 -0.28 20.89
CA ILE A 52 -8.23 1.09 21.43
C ILE A 52 -9.60 1.76 21.50
N LEU A 53 -10.40 1.55 20.45
CA LEU A 53 -11.75 2.07 20.35
C LEU A 53 -12.71 0.98 20.84
N GLU A 54 -13.26 1.16 22.00
CA GLU A 54 -14.31 0.25 22.54
C GLU A 54 -15.59 0.28 21.68
N ASN A 55 -15.60 1.07 20.63
CA ASN A 55 -16.72 1.24 19.71
C ASN A 55 -16.75 0.13 18.66
N GLU A 56 -17.93 -0.41 18.42
CA GLU A 56 -18.13 -1.53 17.50
C GLU A 56 -18.26 -1.11 16.04
N ASN A 57 -18.55 0.16 15.77
CA ASN A 57 -18.81 0.65 14.39
C ASN A 57 -17.56 1.33 13.80
N ILE A 58 -16.59 0.54 13.37
CA ILE A 58 -15.37 1.02 12.73
C ILE A 58 -15.56 1.00 11.22
N LYS A 59 -15.42 2.16 10.57
CA LYS A 59 -15.34 2.30 9.12
C LYS A 59 -13.90 2.40 8.67
N ILE A 60 -13.60 1.82 7.53
CA ILE A 60 -12.24 1.73 7.00
C ILE A 60 -12.20 2.29 5.59
N LEU A 61 -11.50 3.41 5.42
CA LEU A 61 -11.11 3.93 4.11
C LEU A 61 -9.68 3.47 3.80
N SER A 62 -9.53 2.61 2.81
CA SER A 62 -8.24 2.08 2.36
C SER A 62 -7.83 2.72 1.04
N ILE A 63 -6.72 3.44 1.03
CA ILE A 63 -6.22 4.14 -0.15
C ILE A 63 -4.93 3.46 -0.62
N GLY A 64 -4.93 2.96 -1.85
CA GLY A 64 -3.76 2.39 -2.50
C GLY A 64 -2.98 3.41 -3.33
N SER A 65 -1.81 3.02 -3.77
CA SER A 65 -0.95 3.80 -4.66
C SER A 65 -1.01 3.36 -6.13
N GLY A 66 -1.98 2.53 -6.47
CA GLY A 66 -2.12 1.91 -7.77
C GLY A 66 -1.60 0.47 -7.82
N HIS A 67 -2.05 -0.28 -8.80
CA HIS A 67 -1.58 -1.65 -9.02
C HIS A 67 -1.18 -1.87 -10.48
N ASN A 68 -0.23 -2.78 -10.68
CA ASN A 68 0.20 -3.20 -12.00
C ASN A 68 0.11 -4.73 -12.06
N LYS A 69 -0.94 -5.23 -12.71
CA LYS A 69 -1.18 -6.68 -12.85
C LYS A 69 -0.31 -7.30 -13.94
N ASN A 70 1.01 -7.26 -13.77
CA ASN A 70 1.92 -7.99 -14.64
C ASN A 70 1.80 -9.49 -14.38
N LYS A 71 1.27 -10.22 -15.36
CA LYS A 71 1.22 -11.69 -15.29
C LYS A 71 2.59 -12.25 -15.67
N ILE A 72 3.21 -12.99 -14.77
CA ILE A 72 4.40 -13.77 -15.07
C ILE A 72 3.97 -15.03 -15.83
N SER A 73 4.59 -15.26 -16.99
CA SER A 73 4.41 -16.51 -17.70
C SER A 73 5.07 -17.66 -16.93
N GLY A 74 4.28 -18.68 -16.57
CA GLY A 74 4.80 -19.88 -15.92
C GLY A 74 5.88 -20.57 -16.75
N GLU A 75 5.70 -20.62 -18.09
CA GLU A 75 6.65 -21.22 -19.02
C GLU A 75 8.01 -20.49 -18.99
N ASN A 76 8.01 -19.16 -18.98
CA ASN A 76 9.23 -18.36 -18.91
C ASN A 76 9.93 -18.50 -17.56
N SER A 77 9.18 -18.61 -16.48
CA SER A 77 9.72 -18.63 -15.11
C SER A 77 10.37 -19.97 -14.71
N THR A 78 10.11 -21.05 -15.45
CA THR A 78 10.67 -22.39 -15.14
C THR A 78 12.19 -22.42 -15.08
N LYS A 79 12.86 -21.51 -15.78
CA LYS A 79 14.32 -21.42 -15.86
C LYS A 79 14.92 -20.31 -15.00
N TRP A 80 14.10 -19.62 -14.19
CA TRP A 80 14.58 -18.51 -13.39
C TRP A 80 15.22 -19.00 -12.10
N GLY A 81 16.49 -18.61 -11.87
CA GLY A 81 17.10 -18.62 -10.54
C GLY A 81 16.78 -17.32 -9.79
N GLY A 82 17.33 -17.11 -8.60
CA GLY A 82 17.07 -15.93 -7.76
C GLY A 82 17.23 -14.59 -8.50
N VAL A 83 18.26 -14.46 -9.35
CA VAL A 83 18.48 -13.25 -10.16
C VAL A 83 17.39 -13.07 -11.22
N GLY A 84 16.91 -14.18 -11.79
CA GLY A 84 15.80 -14.14 -12.75
C GLY A 84 14.51 -13.63 -12.11
N TRP A 85 14.18 -14.09 -10.92
CA TRP A 85 13.02 -13.63 -10.16
C TRP A 85 13.13 -12.15 -9.79
N LEU A 86 14.29 -11.68 -9.32
CA LEU A 86 14.51 -10.26 -9.02
C LEU A 86 14.34 -9.35 -10.25
N ARG A 87 14.85 -9.78 -11.42
CA ARG A 87 14.69 -9.03 -12.67
C ARG A 87 13.25 -8.96 -13.17
N ASN A 88 12.42 -9.92 -12.80
CA ASN A 88 11.03 -10.03 -13.24
C ASN A 88 10.03 -9.64 -12.14
N ASP A 89 10.43 -8.73 -11.26
CA ASP A 89 9.55 -8.04 -10.32
C ASP A 89 8.91 -8.94 -9.25
N ILE A 90 9.66 -9.91 -8.72
CA ILE A 90 9.19 -10.73 -7.59
C ILE A 90 8.74 -9.85 -6.41
N ILE A 91 9.40 -8.71 -6.18
CA ILE A 91 9.06 -7.80 -5.09
C ILE A 91 7.68 -7.18 -5.33
N GLY A 92 7.40 -6.68 -6.53
CA GLY A 92 6.08 -6.17 -6.87
C GLY A 92 4.98 -7.22 -6.72
N MET A 93 5.26 -8.48 -7.03
CA MET A 93 4.30 -9.57 -6.79
C MET A 93 4.05 -9.84 -5.31
N LEU A 94 5.10 -9.81 -4.48
CA LEU A 94 4.98 -10.02 -3.03
C LEU A 94 4.26 -8.85 -2.35
N LEU A 95 4.36 -7.65 -2.92
CA LEU A 95 3.68 -6.45 -2.46
C LEU A 95 2.26 -6.31 -3.04
N ASP A 96 1.81 -7.23 -3.90
CA ASP A 96 0.44 -7.21 -4.41
C ASP A 96 -0.55 -7.44 -3.26
N SER A 97 -1.41 -6.47 -3.05
CA SER A 97 -2.34 -6.43 -1.92
C SER A 97 -3.79 -6.78 -2.30
N GLU A 98 -4.03 -7.24 -3.51
CA GLU A 98 -5.39 -7.50 -3.99
C GLU A 98 -6.10 -8.59 -3.19
N ILE A 99 -5.38 -9.66 -2.81
CA ILE A 99 -5.97 -10.72 -1.97
C ILE A 99 -6.41 -10.18 -0.60
N HIS A 100 -5.65 -9.26 -0.02
CA HIS A 100 -6.02 -8.61 1.23
C HIS A 100 -7.23 -7.69 1.06
N ASN A 101 -7.37 -7.08 -0.12
CA ASN A 101 -8.54 -6.28 -0.48
C ASN A 101 -9.80 -7.15 -0.56
N GLU A 102 -9.76 -8.25 -1.31
CA GLU A 102 -10.88 -9.19 -1.44
C GLU A 102 -11.34 -9.72 -0.08
N ILE A 103 -10.40 -10.08 0.79
CA ILE A 103 -10.70 -10.51 2.16
C ILE A 103 -11.37 -9.37 2.95
N SER A 104 -10.84 -8.16 2.85
CA SER A 104 -11.37 -7.00 3.58
C SER A 104 -12.77 -6.63 3.11
N GLU A 105 -13.02 -6.62 1.80
CA GLU A 105 -14.36 -6.40 1.23
C GLU A 105 -15.37 -7.42 1.75
N SER A 106 -15.01 -8.71 1.74
CA SER A 106 -15.88 -9.78 2.25
C SER A 106 -16.10 -9.74 3.77
N PHE A 107 -15.15 -9.17 4.52
CA PHE A 107 -15.22 -9.16 5.98
C PHE A 107 -15.94 -7.94 6.56
N PHE A 108 -15.81 -6.79 5.91
CA PHE A 108 -16.31 -5.51 6.43
C PHE A 108 -17.55 -4.99 5.70
N ASP A 109 -17.90 -5.56 4.56
CA ASP A 109 -19.05 -5.16 3.73
C ASP A 109 -19.12 -3.63 3.54
N ASP A 110 -20.25 -3.01 3.90
CA ASP A 110 -20.50 -1.56 3.77
C ASP A 110 -19.59 -0.67 4.64
N ASN A 111 -18.87 -1.24 5.60
CA ASN A 111 -17.90 -0.51 6.44
C ASN A 111 -16.50 -0.42 5.83
N TYR A 112 -16.31 -0.88 4.60
CA TYR A 112 -15.05 -0.82 3.91
C TYR A 112 -15.16 -0.13 2.55
N LEU A 113 -14.27 0.80 2.30
CA LEU A 113 -14.10 1.40 0.98
C LEU A 113 -12.64 1.37 0.57
N ARG A 114 -12.33 0.73 -0.55
CA ARG A 114 -11.01 0.74 -1.18
C ARG A 114 -11.00 1.70 -2.36
N ILE A 115 -9.99 2.58 -2.38
CA ILE A 115 -9.62 3.41 -3.52
C ILE A 115 -8.31 2.88 -4.06
N ASN A 116 -8.35 2.24 -5.22
CA ASN A 116 -7.17 1.72 -5.91
C ASN A 116 -7.53 1.39 -7.35
N SER A 117 -6.71 1.79 -8.30
CA SER A 117 -6.90 1.54 -9.73
C SER A 117 -5.57 1.21 -10.41
N PRO A 118 -5.58 0.69 -11.65
CA PRO A 118 -4.35 0.45 -12.38
C PRO A 118 -3.49 1.71 -12.52
N LEU A 119 -2.16 1.56 -12.42
CA LEU A 119 -1.19 2.66 -12.59
C LEU A 119 -1.24 3.31 -13.99
N GLY A 120 -1.80 2.61 -14.98
CA GLY A 120 -1.88 3.14 -16.34
C GLY A 120 -0.50 3.43 -16.92
N LYS A 121 -0.22 4.73 -17.16
CA LYS A 121 1.06 5.20 -17.71
C LYS A 121 2.09 5.62 -16.66
N VAL A 122 1.71 5.61 -15.38
CA VAL A 122 2.61 5.96 -14.28
C VAL A 122 3.71 4.91 -14.16
N ASN A 123 4.97 5.36 -14.01
CA ASN A 123 6.06 4.45 -13.75
C ASN A 123 5.96 3.89 -12.33
N LYS A 124 6.15 2.58 -12.21
CA LYS A 124 6.09 1.88 -10.92
C LYS A 124 7.31 2.07 -10.02
N LEU A 125 8.41 2.62 -10.54
CA LEU A 125 9.62 2.87 -9.77
C LEU A 125 9.38 4.02 -8.79
N LEU A 126 9.67 3.78 -7.51
CA LEU A 126 9.45 4.76 -6.43
C LEU A 126 10.38 5.98 -6.52
N ASP A 127 11.48 5.85 -7.24
CA ASP A 127 12.51 6.87 -7.40
C ASP A 127 12.48 7.57 -8.78
N ASP A 128 11.42 7.36 -9.57
CA ASP A 128 11.24 8.12 -10.81
C ASP A 128 10.55 9.47 -10.52
N ASP A 129 11.38 10.47 -10.27
CA ASP A 129 11.01 11.86 -10.03
C ASP A 129 11.02 12.75 -11.29
N SER A 130 11.03 12.13 -12.48
CA SER A 130 10.97 12.87 -13.74
C SER A 130 9.67 13.70 -13.85
N ASP A 131 9.78 14.90 -14.42
CA ASP A 131 8.63 15.79 -14.64
C ASP A 131 7.50 15.06 -15.38
N GLU A 132 7.83 14.20 -16.34
CA GLU A 132 6.86 13.41 -17.08
C GLU A 132 6.11 12.42 -16.19
N ASN A 133 6.80 11.74 -15.26
CA ASN A 133 6.16 10.79 -14.34
C ASN A 133 5.34 11.52 -13.28
N LEU A 134 5.82 12.63 -12.76
CA LEU A 134 5.09 13.48 -11.81
C LEU A 134 3.78 14.00 -12.41
N GLU A 135 3.79 14.43 -13.68
CA GLU A 135 2.57 14.83 -14.38
C GLU A 135 1.60 13.65 -14.55
N ARG A 136 2.10 12.45 -14.88
CA ARG A 136 1.26 11.25 -14.97
C ARG A 136 0.62 10.89 -13.63
N ILE A 137 1.35 11.02 -12.53
CA ILE A 137 0.83 10.81 -11.16
C ILE A 137 -0.28 11.83 -10.85
N HIS A 138 -0.05 13.11 -11.19
CA HIS A 138 -1.05 14.15 -11.01
C HIS A 138 -2.34 13.85 -11.77
N LEU A 139 -2.23 13.53 -13.06
CA LEU A 139 -3.38 13.18 -13.89
C LEU A 139 -4.11 11.94 -13.36
N MET A 140 -3.39 10.91 -12.94
CA MET A 140 -3.97 9.72 -12.31
C MET A 140 -4.77 10.09 -11.05
N GLY A 141 -4.25 10.99 -10.22
CA GLY A 141 -4.95 11.48 -9.03
C GLY A 141 -6.26 12.19 -9.37
N MET A 142 -6.27 13.01 -10.44
CA MET A 142 -7.48 13.68 -10.93
C MET A 142 -8.51 12.67 -11.47
N GLU A 143 -8.08 11.67 -12.22
CA GLU A 143 -8.93 10.59 -12.72
C GLU A 143 -9.55 9.81 -11.55
N TRP A 144 -8.77 9.44 -10.55
CA TRP A 144 -9.27 8.73 -9.36
C TRP A 144 -10.26 9.57 -8.56
N TRP A 145 -10.01 10.87 -8.44
CA TRP A 145 -10.98 11.76 -7.79
C TRP A 145 -12.30 11.80 -8.55
N SER A 146 -12.26 11.85 -9.88
CA SER A 146 -13.46 11.79 -10.71
C SER A 146 -14.23 10.47 -10.57
N GLU A 147 -13.52 9.35 -10.38
CA GLU A 147 -14.10 8.00 -10.24
C GLU A 147 -14.64 7.74 -8.84
N PHE A 148 -13.83 8.05 -7.82
CA PHE A 148 -14.10 7.64 -6.43
C PHE A 148 -14.57 8.78 -5.52
N GLY A 149 -14.42 10.04 -5.90
CA GLY A 149 -14.59 11.19 -5.01
C GLY A 149 -15.97 11.26 -4.36
N GLU A 150 -17.04 11.18 -5.15
CA GLU A 150 -18.42 11.22 -4.62
C GLU A 150 -18.70 10.05 -3.66
N LYS A 151 -18.28 8.84 -4.02
CA LYS A 151 -18.42 7.64 -3.18
C LYS A 151 -17.65 7.78 -1.87
N THR A 152 -16.45 8.36 -1.94
CA THR A 152 -15.60 8.60 -0.77
C THR A 152 -16.24 9.59 0.19
N LEU A 153 -16.73 10.71 -0.31
CA LEU A 153 -17.41 11.71 0.52
C LEU A 153 -18.64 11.11 1.20
N LYS A 154 -19.48 10.42 0.48
CA LYS A 154 -20.64 9.71 1.07
C LYS A 154 -20.25 8.69 2.13
N PHE A 155 -19.14 7.97 1.92
CA PHE A 155 -18.65 6.98 2.88
C PHE A 155 -18.17 7.61 4.18
N ILE A 156 -17.54 8.79 4.12
CA ILE A 156 -17.02 9.50 5.30
C ILE A 156 -18.16 10.21 6.08
N GLU A 157 -19.17 10.73 5.38
CA GLU A 157 -20.27 11.50 5.97
C GLU A 157 -21.31 10.63 6.69
N ASN A 158 -21.47 9.39 6.27
CA ASN A 158 -22.39 8.42 6.89
C ASN A 158 -21.77 7.71 8.10
#